data_43a11f46c88aecd5d0d0d7cd79ca5b91
#
_entry.id   43a11f46c88aecd5d0d0d7cd79ca5b91
#
_cell.length_a   1.000
_cell.length_b   1.000
_cell.length_c   1.000
_cell.angle_alpha   90.00
_cell.angle_beta   90.00
_cell.angle_gamma   90.00
#
_symmetry.space_group_name_H-M   'P 1'
#
loop_
_entity.id
_entity.type
_entity.pdbx_description
1 polymer ?
#
loop_
_entity_poly.entity_id
_entity_poly.type
_entity_poly.pdbx_seq_one_letter_code
_entity_poly.pdbx_strand_id
1 'polypeptide(L)'
;EQWQSDPFVPTHRNGWLHGRGAADMKGSIAAMVVAAEDFVAAHPDARGSIAFLLTSDEEGPATDGTVKVVEKLRAQGRRLDYCIVGEPTSVDRLGDMVKNGRRGTLSGRLTV
;
A
#
# COMPACT_ATOMS: atom_id res chain seq x y z
N GLU A 1 -20.38 2.36 9.24
CA GLU A 1 -20.44 2.27 7.76
C GLU A 1 -21.67 1.47 7.33
N GLN A 2 -22.40 1.96 6.34
CA GLN A 2 -23.55 1.24 5.77
C GLN A 2 -23.10 0.47 4.53
N TRP A 3 -22.82 -0.80 4.67
CA TRP A 3 -22.52 -1.69 3.57
C TRP A 3 -23.79 -2.21 2.91
N GLN A 4 -23.81 -2.26 1.58
CA GLN A 4 -24.92 -2.84 0.80
C GLN A 4 -24.73 -4.34 0.52
N SER A 5 -23.60 -4.90 0.92
CA SER A 5 -23.23 -6.31 0.82
C SER A 5 -22.30 -6.64 1.98
N ASP A 6 -22.06 -7.91 2.25
CA ASP A 6 -21.06 -8.33 3.23
C ASP A 6 -19.68 -7.79 2.82
N PRO A 7 -19.01 -6.96 3.65
CA PRO A 7 -17.72 -6.38 3.31
C PRO A 7 -16.59 -7.40 3.15
N PHE A 8 -16.74 -8.59 3.69
CA PHE A 8 -15.74 -9.66 3.64
C PHE A 8 -15.98 -10.68 2.52
N VAL A 9 -17.06 -10.52 1.76
CA VAL A 9 -17.37 -11.32 0.58
C VAL A 9 -17.16 -10.46 -0.67
N PRO A 10 -16.12 -10.76 -1.50
CA PRO A 10 -15.88 -10.00 -2.74
C PRO A 10 -17.10 -10.06 -3.65
N THR A 11 -17.66 -8.90 -3.99
CA THR A 11 -18.90 -8.81 -4.76
C THR A 11 -18.69 -7.96 -6.01
N HIS A 12 -18.87 -8.55 -7.19
CA HIS A 12 -18.90 -7.81 -8.45
C HIS A 12 -20.28 -7.26 -8.71
N ARG A 13 -20.38 -5.93 -8.90
CA ARG A 13 -21.64 -5.24 -9.20
C ARG A 13 -21.38 -4.00 -10.03
N ASN A 14 -22.11 -3.87 -11.14
CA ASN A 14 -22.04 -2.69 -12.03
C ASN A 14 -20.61 -2.34 -12.49
N GLY A 15 -19.78 -3.35 -12.76
CA GLY A 15 -18.39 -3.15 -13.19
C GLY A 15 -17.40 -2.82 -12.07
N TRP A 16 -17.85 -2.84 -10.80
CA TRP A 16 -17.02 -2.56 -9.62
C TRP A 16 -16.86 -3.80 -8.75
N LEU A 17 -15.69 -3.94 -8.15
CA LEU A 17 -15.42 -4.90 -7.09
C LEU A 17 -15.66 -4.23 -5.73
N HIS A 18 -16.66 -4.73 -5.01
CA HIS A 18 -16.99 -4.27 -3.66
C HIS A 18 -16.41 -5.22 -2.62
N GLY A 19 -15.80 -4.67 -1.58
CA GLY A 19 -15.25 -5.44 -0.47
C GLY A 19 -14.36 -4.58 0.42
N ARG A 20 -14.14 -5.00 1.64
CA ARG A 20 -13.26 -4.31 2.59
C ARG A 20 -11.82 -4.29 2.05
N GLY A 21 -11.26 -3.08 1.92
CA GLY A 21 -9.91 -2.86 1.41
C GLY A 21 -9.78 -3.07 -0.11
N ALA A 22 -10.86 -3.18 -0.88
CA ALA A 22 -10.78 -3.37 -2.33
C ALA A 22 -10.07 -2.19 -3.02
N ALA A 23 -10.39 -0.95 -2.62
CA ALA A 23 -9.71 0.25 -3.10
C ALA A 23 -8.44 0.56 -2.29
N ASP A 24 -8.51 0.43 -0.97
CA ASP A 24 -7.44 0.76 -0.03
C ASP A 24 -7.06 -0.46 0.80
N MET A 25 -5.98 -1.21 0.46
CA MET A 25 -5.29 -1.09 -0.84
C MET A 25 -5.00 -2.48 -1.43
N LYS A 26 -5.93 -3.44 -1.22
CA LYS A 26 -5.75 -4.83 -1.68
C LYS A 26 -5.66 -4.94 -3.21
N GLY A 27 -6.35 -4.04 -3.95
CA GLY A 27 -6.24 -3.95 -5.39
C GLY A 27 -4.82 -3.60 -5.84
N SER A 28 -4.18 -2.63 -5.19
CA SER A 28 -2.79 -2.26 -5.46
C SER A 28 -1.81 -3.39 -5.10
N ILE A 29 -2.05 -4.09 -3.99
CA ILE A 29 -1.22 -5.25 -3.60
C ILE A 29 -1.30 -6.33 -4.68
N ALA A 30 -2.50 -6.68 -5.15
CA ALA A 30 -2.67 -7.67 -6.20
C ALA A 30 -1.94 -7.26 -7.49
N ALA A 31 -2.07 -6.00 -7.90
CA ALA A 31 -1.36 -5.47 -9.08
C ALA A 31 0.16 -5.55 -8.93
N MET A 32 0.70 -5.20 -7.76
CA MET A 32 2.13 -5.29 -7.49
C MET A 32 2.64 -6.73 -7.51
N VAL A 33 1.87 -7.68 -6.97
CA VAL A 33 2.24 -9.10 -6.98
C VAL A 33 2.30 -9.62 -8.42
N VAL A 34 1.27 -9.39 -9.22
CA VAL A 34 1.24 -9.81 -10.62
C VAL A 34 2.40 -9.18 -11.42
N ALA A 35 2.64 -7.88 -11.23
CA ALA A 35 3.75 -7.21 -11.89
C ALA A 35 5.12 -7.79 -11.50
N ALA A 36 5.30 -8.18 -10.23
CA ALA A 36 6.52 -8.81 -9.76
C ALA A 36 6.68 -10.23 -10.33
N GLU A 37 5.61 -11.02 -10.41
CA GLU A 37 5.61 -12.35 -11.05
C GLU A 37 5.98 -12.26 -12.52
N ASP A 38 5.35 -11.34 -13.27
CA ASP A 38 5.64 -11.11 -14.68
C ASP A 38 7.09 -10.66 -14.89
N PHE A 39 7.59 -9.76 -14.05
CA PHE A 39 8.96 -9.28 -14.12
C PHE A 39 9.97 -10.41 -13.89
N VAL A 40 9.79 -11.20 -12.84
CA VAL A 40 10.70 -12.33 -12.51
C VAL A 40 10.69 -13.38 -13.62
N ALA A 41 9.51 -13.66 -14.18
CA ALA A 41 9.39 -14.61 -15.29
C ALA A 41 10.09 -14.10 -16.57
N ALA A 42 9.96 -12.80 -16.87
CA ALA A 42 10.57 -12.20 -18.05
C ALA A 42 12.08 -11.96 -17.91
N HIS A 43 12.57 -11.82 -16.66
CA HIS A 43 13.97 -11.45 -16.36
C HIS A 43 14.59 -12.38 -15.31
N PRO A 44 14.79 -13.69 -15.64
CA PRO A 44 15.30 -14.69 -14.69
C PRO A 44 16.72 -14.36 -14.16
N ASP A 45 17.51 -13.60 -14.93
CA ASP A 45 18.87 -13.20 -14.57
C ASP A 45 18.93 -11.82 -13.89
N ALA A 46 17.81 -11.21 -13.59
CA ALA A 46 17.77 -9.90 -12.93
C ALA A 46 18.48 -9.95 -11.57
N ARG A 47 19.35 -8.95 -11.33
CA ARG A 47 20.06 -8.83 -10.06
C ARG A 47 19.26 -7.92 -9.14
N GLY A 48 19.21 -8.28 -7.87
CA GLY A 48 18.53 -7.51 -6.85
C GLY A 48 17.46 -8.32 -6.13
N SER A 49 16.60 -7.62 -5.40
CA SER A 49 15.51 -8.22 -4.64
C SER A 49 14.27 -7.33 -4.71
N ILE A 50 13.12 -7.95 -4.84
CA ILE A 50 11.83 -7.30 -4.67
C ILE A 50 11.30 -7.73 -3.30
N ALA A 51 10.87 -6.78 -2.49
CA ALA A 51 10.32 -7.06 -1.17
C ALA A 51 8.97 -6.39 -1.01
N PHE A 52 8.03 -7.09 -0.40
CA PHE A 52 6.74 -6.55 -0.02
C PHE A 52 6.71 -6.31 1.49
N LEU A 53 6.39 -5.09 1.88
CA LEU A 53 6.12 -4.74 3.27
C LEU A 53 4.62 -4.58 3.44
N LEU A 54 4.01 -5.50 4.18
CA LEU A 54 2.59 -5.47 4.52
C LEU A 54 2.47 -5.19 6.02
N THR A 55 1.67 -4.21 6.37
CA THR A 55 1.45 -3.78 7.76
C THR A 55 -0.02 -3.85 8.12
N SER A 56 -0.32 -4.09 9.39
CA SER A 56 -1.67 -4.13 9.94
C SER A 56 -2.02 -2.90 10.79
N ASP A 57 -1.09 -1.98 11.00
CA ASP A 57 -1.21 -0.82 11.89
C ASP A 57 -0.91 0.51 11.17
N GLU A 58 -1.11 0.56 9.85
CA GLU A 58 -0.81 1.77 9.06
C GLU A 58 -1.81 2.89 9.39
N GLU A 59 -3.09 2.57 9.46
CA GLU A 59 -4.22 3.49 9.70
C GLU A 59 -4.44 3.81 11.19
N GLY A 60 -3.69 3.18 12.07
CA GLY A 60 -3.80 3.32 13.51
C GLY A 60 -2.64 4.13 14.12
N PRO A 61 -2.18 3.74 15.31
CA PRO A 61 -1.04 4.37 15.98
C PRO A 61 0.28 4.28 15.21
N ALA A 62 0.39 3.35 14.26
CA ALA A 62 1.55 3.10 13.40
C ALA A 62 2.86 2.84 14.20
N THR A 63 2.74 2.22 15.37
CA THR A 63 3.87 1.98 16.27
C THR A 63 4.63 0.72 15.95
N ASP A 64 3.93 -0.33 15.47
CA ASP A 64 4.50 -1.67 15.24
C ASP A 64 4.53 -2.09 13.76
N GLY A 65 4.36 -1.11 12.87
CA GLY A 65 4.35 -1.32 11.42
C GLY A 65 5.69 -1.01 10.75
N THR A 66 5.66 -0.14 9.76
CA THR A 66 6.78 0.23 8.88
C THR A 66 8.03 0.67 9.67
N VAL A 67 7.87 1.44 10.74
CA VAL A 67 9.00 1.95 11.55
C VAL A 67 9.83 0.79 12.09
N LYS A 68 9.19 -0.21 12.71
CA LYS A 68 9.88 -1.37 13.28
C LYS A 68 10.58 -2.23 12.23
N VAL A 69 9.96 -2.41 11.07
CA VAL A 69 10.57 -3.17 9.99
C VAL A 69 11.79 -2.44 9.43
N VAL A 70 11.70 -1.14 9.20
CA VAL A 70 12.83 -0.32 8.70
C VAL A 70 13.98 -0.30 9.70
N GLU A 71 13.71 -0.13 11.00
CA GLU A 71 14.72 -0.23 12.06
C GLU A 71 15.45 -1.59 12.03
N LYS A 72 14.69 -2.66 11.91
CA LYS A 72 15.26 -4.03 11.83
C LYS A 72 16.12 -4.21 10.58
N LEU A 73 15.65 -3.79 9.41
CA LEU A 73 16.41 -3.88 8.17
C LEU A 73 17.71 -3.09 8.25
N ARG A 74 17.63 -1.87 8.81
CA ARG A 74 18.81 -1.03 9.04
C ARG A 74 19.81 -1.68 9.98
N ALA A 75 19.35 -2.26 11.09
CA ALA A 75 20.21 -2.98 12.04
C ALA A 75 20.89 -4.20 11.39
N GLN A 76 20.28 -4.81 10.36
CA GLN A 76 20.85 -5.90 9.58
C GLN A 76 21.75 -5.44 8.43
N GLY A 77 22.00 -4.13 8.29
CA GLY A 77 22.77 -3.56 7.19
C GLY A 77 22.07 -3.66 5.83
N ARG A 78 20.76 -3.93 5.79
CA ARG A 78 19.98 -3.99 4.57
C ARG A 78 19.70 -2.57 4.06
N ARG A 79 20.03 -2.33 2.81
CA ARG A 79 19.75 -1.07 2.13
C ARG A 79 18.54 -1.24 1.19
N LEU A 80 17.65 -0.26 1.22
CA LEU A 80 16.55 -0.14 0.29
C LEU A 80 16.89 1.00 -0.69
N ASP A 81 16.92 0.69 -1.97
CA ASP A 81 17.29 1.68 -2.99
C ASP A 81 16.06 2.42 -3.52
N TYR A 82 14.92 1.74 -3.59
CA TYR A 82 13.65 2.28 -4.09
C TYR A 82 12.49 1.83 -3.20
N CYS A 83 11.42 2.63 -3.22
CA CYS A 83 10.19 2.31 -2.52
C CYS A 83 8.99 2.78 -3.36
N ILE A 84 8.03 1.90 -3.55
CA ILE A 84 6.73 2.21 -4.15
C ILE A 84 5.67 2.00 -3.08
N VAL A 85 4.84 3.00 -2.85
CA VAL A 85 3.71 2.94 -1.94
C VAL A 85 2.44 2.87 -2.78
N GLY A 86 1.67 1.80 -2.62
CA GLY A 86 0.52 1.47 -3.45
C GLY A 86 -0.80 2.07 -2.96
N GLU A 87 -0.76 3.16 -2.20
CA GLU A 87 -1.95 3.86 -1.76
C GLU A 87 -2.78 4.45 -2.91
N PRO A 88 -4.10 4.50 -2.80
CA PRO A 88 -4.94 5.06 -3.85
C PRO A 88 -4.70 6.56 -4.00
N THR A 89 -4.33 6.99 -5.20
CA THR A 89 -4.02 8.40 -5.50
C THR A 89 -4.80 8.97 -6.67
N SER A 90 -5.29 8.10 -7.56
CA SER A 90 -6.05 8.52 -8.74
C SER A 90 -7.34 9.24 -8.35
N VAL A 91 -7.72 10.24 -9.13
CA VAL A 91 -8.91 11.09 -8.89
C VAL A 91 -10.03 10.73 -9.87
N ASP A 92 -9.83 10.90 -11.16
CA ASP A 92 -10.85 10.68 -12.19
C ASP A 92 -10.56 9.43 -13.03
N ARG A 93 -9.28 9.12 -13.25
CA ARG A 93 -8.83 7.99 -14.05
C ARG A 93 -7.68 7.29 -13.37
N LEU A 94 -7.64 5.97 -13.52
CA LEU A 94 -6.52 5.18 -12.99
C LEU A 94 -5.17 5.70 -13.54
N GLY A 95 -4.28 6.08 -12.64
CA GLY A 95 -2.94 6.57 -12.97
C GLY A 95 -2.87 8.07 -13.34
N ASP A 96 -3.93 8.85 -13.19
CA ASP A 96 -3.94 10.29 -13.49
C ASP A 96 -3.20 11.14 -12.45
N MET A 97 -2.93 10.59 -11.27
CA MET A 97 -2.22 11.27 -10.20
C MET A 97 -1.22 10.36 -9.50
N VAL A 98 0.00 10.87 -9.30
CA VAL A 98 1.02 10.29 -8.42
C VAL A 98 1.45 11.33 -7.41
N LYS A 99 1.66 10.90 -6.17
CA LYS A 99 2.23 11.75 -5.12
C LYS A 99 3.74 11.47 -5.04
N ASN A 100 4.57 12.47 -5.30
CA ASN A 100 6.03 12.34 -5.24
C ASN A 100 6.65 13.05 -4.03
N GLY A 101 5.87 13.26 -2.99
CA GLY A 101 6.29 13.91 -1.77
C GLY A 101 5.38 13.55 -0.60
N ARG A 102 5.64 14.15 0.54
CA ARG A 102 4.84 13.96 1.75
C ARG A 102 4.22 15.26 2.21
N ARG A 103 3.02 15.17 2.75
CA ARG A 103 2.40 16.23 3.56
C ARG A 103 2.62 15.92 5.03
N GLY A 104 2.61 16.95 5.87
CA GLY A 104 2.56 16.82 7.31
C GLY A 104 1.23 17.30 7.86
N THR A 105 0.94 16.94 9.09
CA THR A 105 -0.20 17.46 9.86
C THR A 105 0.34 18.04 11.16
N LEU A 106 -0.09 19.25 11.50
CA LEU A 106 0.14 19.86 12.80
C LEU A 106 -1.23 20.03 13.47
N SER A 107 -1.37 19.41 14.63
CA SER A 107 -2.59 19.52 15.43
C SER A 107 -2.25 20.17 16.79
N GLY A 108 -3.15 21.02 17.28
CA GLY A 108 -3.01 21.67 18.57
C GLY A 108 -4.33 21.71 19.32
N ARG A 109 -4.28 21.81 20.64
CA ARG A 109 -5.42 22.07 21.51
C ARG A 109 -5.25 23.42 22.15
N LEU A 110 -6.21 24.31 21.95
CA LEU A 110 -6.31 25.57 22.70
C LEU A 110 -7.32 25.39 23.82
N THR A 111 -6.90 25.71 25.04
CA THR A 111 -7.82 25.77 26.19
C THR A 111 -7.88 27.24 26.64
N VAL A 112 -9.09 27.77 26.75
CA VAL A 112 -9.38 29.12 27.20
C VAL A 112 -10.04 29.06 28.56
#